data_1ede0b0c2ff12f61133ec8e4d5c20e82
#
_entry.id   1ede0b0c2ff12f61133ec8e4d5c20e82
#
_cell.length_a   1.000
_cell.length_b   1.000
_cell.length_c   1.000
_cell.angle_alpha   90.00
_cell.angle_beta   90.00
_cell.angle_gamma   90.00
#
_symmetry.space_group_name_H-M   'P 1'
#
loop_
_entity.id
_entity.type
_entity.pdbx_description
1 polymer ?
#
loop_
_entity_poly.entity_id
_entity_poly.type
_entity_poly.pdbx_seq_one_letter_code
_entity_poly.pdbx_strand_id
1 'polypeptide(L)'
;MKKLISHILIALTGMLAVSCNAWLDVTPENAIADDDLFSTGFGYRNALNGIYTNLASDELYGKQLSWGFLSAISQQYNQKAGTISPMYADAAELIYNTVDTEPVVTAIWEKGYKVIDNLKKLIENIRPTDISLFEYGEEEKNLIY
;
A
#
# COMPACT_ATOMS: atom_id res chain seq x y z
N MET A 1 20.47 29.91 46.58
CA MET A 1 21.15 28.84 45.85
C MET A 1 20.18 27.73 45.41
N LYS A 2 19.38 27.11 46.27
CA LYS A 2 18.44 26.01 45.88
C LYS A 2 17.43 26.38 44.80
N LYS A 3 16.82 27.57 44.84
CA LYS A 3 15.88 28.05 43.83
C LYS A 3 16.51 28.29 42.45
N LEU A 4 17.75 28.79 42.42
CA LEU A 4 18.49 29.01 41.17
C LEU A 4 18.84 27.68 40.48
N ILE A 5 19.25 26.68 41.23
CA ILE A 5 19.54 25.34 40.72
C ILE A 5 18.28 24.67 40.16
N SER A 6 17.12 24.88 40.83
CA SER A 6 15.83 24.36 40.34
C SER A 6 15.45 24.95 39.00
N HIS A 7 15.65 26.25 38.80
CA HIS A 7 15.30 26.89 37.50
C HIS A 7 16.26 26.48 36.38
N ILE A 8 17.54 26.29 36.68
CA ILE A 8 18.52 25.78 35.71
C ILE A 8 18.17 24.34 35.30
N LEU A 9 17.77 23.50 36.25
CA LEU A 9 17.37 22.12 35.97
C LEU A 9 16.13 22.04 35.09
N ILE A 10 15.10 22.87 35.33
CA ILE A 10 13.88 22.97 34.52
C ILE A 10 14.19 23.46 33.09
N ALA A 11 15.07 24.48 32.97
CA ALA A 11 15.50 24.98 31.66
C ALA A 11 16.28 23.92 30.86
N LEU A 12 17.15 23.15 31.51
CA LEU A 12 17.92 22.07 30.88
C LEU A 12 17.02 20.91 30.42
N THR A 13 16.01 20.55 31.21
CA THR A 13 15.02 19.51 30.85
C THR A 13 14.15 19.94 29.69
N GLY A 14 13.78 21.23 29.60
CA GLY A 14 13.03 21.80 28.47
C GLY A 14 13.80 21.80 27.16
N MET A 15 15.12 22.00 27.18
CA MET A 15 15.97 21.94 25.98
C MET A 15 16.13 20.52 25.41
N LEU A 16 16.03 19.48 26.24
CA LEU A 16 16.13 18.09 25.79
C LEU A 16 14.85 17.59 25.08
N ALA A 17 13.73 18.25 25.27
CA ALA A 17 12.45 17.85 24.67
C ALA A 17 12.26 18.29 23.20
N VAL A 18 13.12 19.17 22.65
CA VAL A 18 12.97 19.74 21.30
C VAL A 18 13.80 18.99 20.24
N SER A 19 14.61 18.01 20.64
CA SER A 19 15.67 17.45 19.77
C SER A 19 15.29 16.22 18.94
N CYS A 20 14.04 15.74 18.95
CA CYS A 20 13.74 14.42 18.38
C CYS A 20 13.00 14.39 17.03
N ASN A 21 12.60 15.50 16.44
CA ASN A 21 11.83 15.46 15.19
C ASN A 21 12.68 15.09 13.95
N ALA A 22 13.91 15.55 13.84
CA ALA A 22 14.74 15.31 12.66
C ALA A 22 15.33 13.88 12.58
N TRP A 23 15.37 13.14 13.68
CA TRP A 23 15.90 11.77 13.71
C TRP A 23 14.85 10.70 13.36
N LEU A 24 13.58 11.03 13.45
CA LEU A 24 12.46 10.12 13.11
C LEU A 24 12.07 10.20 11.63
N ASP A 25 12.60 11.17 10.90
CA ASP A 25 12.34 11.36 9.47
C ASP A 25 13.33 10.55 8.63
N VAL A 26 13.29 9.23 8.80
CA VAL A 26 14.11 8.29 8.01
C VAL A 26 13.32 7.90 6.77
N THR A 27 13.60 8.59 5.65
CA THR A 27 13.21 8.08 4.33
C THR A 27 13.99 6.80 4.05
N PRO A 28 13.34 5.65 3.74
CA PRO A 28 14.06 4.44 3.35
C PRO A 28 14.93 4.72 2.12
N GLU A 29 16.19 4.29 2.14
CA GLU A 29 17.17 4.52 1.04
C GLU A 29 16.68 4.06 -0.35
N ASN A 30 15.66 3.21 -0.42
CA ASN A 30 15.09 2.66 -1.65
C ASN A 30 13.67 3.17 -1.95
N ALA A 31 13.16 4.14 -1.21
CA ALA A 31 11.87 4.77 -1.51
C ALA A 31 12.12 6.06 -2.29
N ILE A 32 11.58 6.14 -3.50
CA ILE A 32 11.44 7.41 -4.20
C ILE A 32 10.49 8.25 -3.34
N ALA A 33 10.94 9.44 -2.93
CA ALA A 33 10.07 10.36 -2.20
C ALA A 33 8.85 10.70 -3.08
N ASP A 34 7.67 10.79 -2.48
CA ASP A 34 6.44 11.09 -3.22
C ASP A 34 6.59 12.39 -4.05
N ASP A 35 7.29 13.40 -3.51
CA ASP A 35 7.56 14.67 -4.20
C ASP A 35 8.40 14.48 -5.48
N ASP A 36 9.39 13.59 -5.47
CA ASP A 36 10.21 13.28 -6.64
C ASP A 36 9.42 12.46 -7.67
N LEU A 37 8.63 11.49 -7.21
CA LEU A 37 7.81 10.66 -8.09
C LEU A 37 6.79 11.49 -8.85
N PHE A 38 6.10 12.41 -8.18
CA PHE A 38 5.05 13.23 -8.78
C PHE A 38 5.55 14.57 -9.36
N SER A 39 6.86 14.73 -9.54
CA SER A 39 7.45 15.92 -10.17
C SER A 39 7.37 15.93 -11.69
N THR A 40 7.08 14.79 -12.34
CA THR A 40 7.06 14.63 -13.81
C THR A 40 5.89 13.79 -14.29
N GLY A 41 5.40 14.01 -15.52
CA GLY A 41 4.38 13.17 -16.14
C GLY A 41 4.80 11.69 -16.25
N PHE A 42 6.10 11.43 -16.46
CA PHE A 42 6.63 10.07 -16.41
C PHE A 42 6.48 9.41 -15.04
N GLY A 43 6.65 10.17 -13.96
CA GLY A 43 6.44 9.68 -12.59
C GLY A 43 5.00 9.29 -12.34
N TYR A 44 4.01 10.07 -12.82
CA TYR A 44 2.59 9.71 -12.76
C TYR A 44 2.28 8.42 -13.51
N ARG A 45 2.84 8.25 -14.72
CA ARG A 45 2.70 6.98 -15.49
C ARG A 45 3.30 5.79 -14.74
N ASN A 46 4.47 5.97 -14.13
CA ASN A 46 5.11 4.93 -13.33
C ASN A 46 4.30 4.56 -12.09
N ALA A 47 3.72 5.54 -11.41
CA ALA A 47 2.84 5.31 -10.27
C ALA A 47 1.61 4.47 -10.69
N LEU A 48 0.95 4.83 -11.81
CA LEU A 48 -0.16 4.07 -12.36
C LEU A 48 0.25 2.64 -12.74
N ASN A 49 1.37 2.46 -13.43
CA ASN A 49 1.89 1.14 -13.79
C ASN A 49 2.21 0.29 -12.55
N GLY A 50 2.75 0.92 -11.49
CA GLY A 50 2.98 0.27 -10.21
C GLY A 50 1.68 -0.22 -9.55
N ILE A 51 0.60 0.54 -9.67
CA ILE A 51 -0.74 0.15 -9.20
C ILE A 51 -1.25 -1.06 -9.97
N TYR A 52 -1.18 -1.05 -11.30
CA TYR A 52 -1.56 -2.21 -12.13
C TYR A 52 -0.71 -3.44 -11.83
N THR A 53 0.58 -3.27 -11.61
CA THR A 53 1.49 -4.37 -11.23
C THR A 53 1.07 -4.99 -9.89
N ASN A 54 0.69 -4.15 -8.91
CA ASN A 54 0.18 -4.64 -7.63
C ASN A 54 -1.18 -5.35 -7.79
N LEU A 55 -2.09 -4.84 -8.63
CA LEU A 55 -3.36 -5.50 -8.93
C LEU A 55 -3.17 -6.85 -9.62
N ALA A 56 -2.16 -6.98 -10.49
CA ALA A 56 -1.83 -8.21 -11.19
C ALA A 56 -1.05 -9.21 -10.35
N SER A 57 -0.76 -8.91 -9.08
CA SER A 57 -0.08 -9.84 -8.17
C SER A 57 -0.93 -11.06 -7.85
N ASP A 58 -0.27 -12.15 -7.45
CA ASP A 58 -0.92 -13.42 -7.12
C ASP A 58 -1.95 -13.29 -5.98
N GLU A 59 -1.71 -12.39 -5.03
CA GLU A 59 -2.62 -12.15 -3.91
C GLU A 59 -3.94 -11.52 -4.37
N LEU A 60 -3.94 -10.80 -5.50
CA LEU A 60 -5.11 -10.15 -6.05
C LEU A 60 -5.58 -10.82 -7.36
N TYR A 61 -5.66 -10.04 -8.44
CA TYR A 61 -6.24 -10.49 -9.71
C TYR A 61 -5.34 -11.43 -10.52
N GLY A 62 -4.05 -11.51 -10.21
CA GLY A 62 -3.16 -12.49 -10.83
C GLY A 62 -3.55 -13.94 -10.51
N LYS A 63 -4.13 -14.18 -9.32
CA LYS A 63 -4.55 -15.53 -8.94
C LYS A 63 -5.76 -15.54 -7.99
N GLN A 64 -5.64 -15.00 -6.77
CA GLN A 64 -6.60 -15.28 -5.70
C GLN A 64 -7.99 -14.70 -5.95
N LEU A 65 -8.09 -13.50 -6.53
CA LEU A 65 -9.38 -12.85 -6.85
C LEU A 65 -9.92 -13.18 -8.26
N SER A 66 -9.24 -14.05 -9.02
CA SER A 66 -9.69 -14.50 -10.33
C SER A 66 -10.02 -15.98 -10.33
N TRP A 67 -9.01 -16.84 -10.52
CA TRP A 67 -9.17 -18.29 -10.66
C TRP A 67 -8.75 -19.09 -9.42
N GLY A 68 -8.24 -18.43 -8.36
CA GLY A 68 -7.77 -19.06 -7.12
C GLY A 68 -8.86 -19.10 -6.03
N PHE A 69 -8.62 -18.37 -4.94
CA PHE A 69 -9.45 -18.38 -3.73
C PHE A 69 -10.91 -18.01 -3.99
N LEU A 70 -11.17 -16.97 -4.80
CA LEU A 70 -12.53 -16.55 -5.12
C LEU A 70 -13.30 -17.63 -5.91
N SER A 71 -12.63 -18.32 -6.84
CA SER A 71 -13.26 -19.43 -7.58
C SER A 71 -13.54 -20.64 -6.71
N ALA A 72 -12.72 -20.89 -5.68
CA ALA A 72 -12.99 -21.93 -4.69
C ALA A 72 -14.22 -21.59 -3.83
N ILE A 73 -14.32 -20.36 -3.32
CA ILE A 73 -15.49 -19.87 -2.57
C ILE A 73 -16.78 -19.99 -3.40
N SER A 74 -16.72 -19.61 -4.69
CA SER A 74 -17.87 -19.68 -5.60
C SER A 74 -18.19 -21.09 -6.09
N GLN A 75 -17.45 -22.09 -5.60
CA GLN A 75 -17.64 -23.52 -5.93
C GLN A 75 -17.63 -23.82 -7.45
N GLN A 76 -16.81 -23.06 -8.19
CA GLN A 76 -16.68 -23.23 -9.64
C GLN A 76 -15.89 -24.48 -10.03
N TYR A 77 -15.16 -25.07 -9.08
CA TYR A 77 -14.38 -26.29 -9.29
C TYR A 77 -15.02 -27.47 -8.58
N ASN A 78 -15.06 -28.62 -9.26
CA ASN A 78 -15.40 -29.88 -8.62
C ASN A 78 -14.20 -30.36 -7.82
N GLN A 79 -14.26 -30.22 -6.51
CA GLN A 79 -13.17 -30.53 -5.60
C GLN A 79 -13.23 -32.03 -5.23
N LYS A 80 -12.25 -32.79 -5.72
CA LYS A 80 -12.09 -34.17 -5.30
C LYS A 80 -11.23 -34.22 -4.04
N ALA A 81 -11.76 -34.78 -2.97
CA ALA A 81 -11.05 -34.93 -1.71
C ALA A 81 -9.66 -35.58 -1.89
N GLY A 82 -8.65 -35.01 -1.29
CA GLY A 82 -7.27 -35.50 -1.33
C GLY A 82 -6.45 -35.10 -2.57
N THR A 83 -7.01 -34.31 -3.51
CA THR A 83 -6.30 -33.83 -4.71
C THR A 83 -6.07 -32.35 -4.76
N ILE A 84 -6.64 -31.58 -3.83
CA ILE A 84 -6.56 -30.12 -3.76
C ILE A 84 -5.80 -29.68 -2.51
N SER A 85 -5.25 -28.47 -2.58
CA SER A 85 -4.65 -27.81 -1.42
C SER A 85 -5.69 -27.64 -0.30
N PRO A 86 -5.32 -27.89 0.98
CA PRO A 86 -6.20 -27.64 2.13
C PRO A 86 -6.83 -26.26 2.10
N MET A 87 -6.07 -25.22 1.74
CA MET A 87 -6.55 -23.84 1.63
C MET A 87 -7.77 -23.70 0.70
N TYR A 88 -7.74 -24.35 -0.48
CA TYR A 88 -8.88 -24.30 -1.41
C TYR A 88 -10.05 -25.18 -0.95
N ALA A 89 -9.78 -26.28 -0.24
CA ALA A 89 -10.83 -27.10 0.36
C ALA A 89 -11.59 -26.32 1.42
N ASP A 90 -10.87 -25.72 2.37
CA ASP A 90 -11.44 -24.88 3.42
C ASP A 90 -12.20 -23.67 2.85
N ALA A 91 -11.64 -23.03 1.83
CA ALA A 91 -12.30 -21.92 1.14
C ALA A 91 -13.64 -22.33 0.52
N ALA A 92 -13.73 -23.50 -0.11
CA ALA A 92 -14.96 -24.00 -0.70
C ALA A 92 -16.02 -24.38 0.36
N GLU A 93 -15.59 -24.75 1.57
CA GLU A 93 -16.45 -24.99 2.71
C GLU A 93 -16.77 -23.69 3.49
N LEU A 94 -16.31 -22.54 2.99
CA LEU A 94 -16.47 -21.21 3.60
C LEU A 94 -15.80 -21.09 4.98
N ILE A 95 -14.70 -21.79 5.18
CA ILE A 95 -13.90 -21.74 6.40
C ILE A 95 -12.68 -20.84 6.16
N TYR A 96 -12.62 -19.70 6.84
CA TYR A 96 -11.63 -18.64 6.56
C TYR A 96 -10.62 -18.41 7.68
N ASN A 97 -10.71 -19.12 8.78
CA ASN A 97 -9.90 -18.93 9.98
C ASN A 97 -8.98 -20.11 10.31
N THR A 98 -8.62 -20.90 9.29
CA THR A 98 -7.65 -21.98 9.44
C THR A 98 -6.22 -21.49 9.19
N VAL A 99 -5.25 -22.28 9.60
CA VAL A 99 -3.82 -22.04 9.32
C VAL A 99 -3.53 -21.93 7.81
N ASP A 100 -4.38 -22.53 6.98
CA ASP A 100 -4.22 -22.53 5.52
C ASP A 100 -4.92 -21.35 4.84
N THR A 101 -6.07 -20.89 5.34
CA THR A 101 -6.88 -19.84 4.71
C THR A 101 -6.59 -18.43 5.27
N GLU A 102 -6.30 -18.29 6.57
CA GLU A 102 -6.07 -16.99 7.21
C GLU A 102 -4.92 -16.19 6.55
N PRO A 103 -3.75 -16.77 6.22
CA PRO A 103 -2.68 -16.03 5.54
C PRO A 103 -3.08 -15.50 4.18
N VAL A 104 -3.89 -16.24 3.43
CA VAL A 104 -4.37 -15.82 2.09
C VAL A 104 -5.36 -14.69 2.19
N VAL A 105 -6.32 -14.78 3.10
CA VAL A 105 -7.30 -13.70 3.36
C VAL A 105 -6.59 -12.43 3.83
N THR A 106 -5.64 -12.56 4.74
CA THR A 106 -4.81 -11.45 5.23
C THR A 106 -4.02 -10.80 4.09
N ALA A 107 -3.35 -11.60 3.25
CA ALA A 107 -2.58 -11.10 2.12
C ALA A 107 -3.44 -10.36 1.08
N ILE A 108 -4.64 -10.88 0.77
CA ILE A 108 -5.61 -10.20 -0.10
C ILE A 108 -6.00 -8.85 0.50
N TRP A 109 -6.32 -8.81 1.79
CA TRP A 109 -6.70 -7.60 2.50
C TRP A 109 -5.60 -6.55 2.49
N GLU A 110 -4.42 -6.90 2.97
CA GLU A 110 -3.26 -5.99 3.06
C GLU A 110 -2.87 -5.44 1.69
N LYS A 111 -2.80 -6.32 0.68
CA LYS A 111 -2.44 -5.92 -0.69
C LYS A 111 -3.52 -5.04 -1.31
N GLY A 112 -4.79 -5.36 -1.09
CA GLY A 112 -5.92 -4.57 -1.56
C GLY A 112 -5.91 -3.15 -1.00
N TYR A 113 -5.72 -3.01 0.31
CA TYR A 113 -5.63 -1.69 0.94
C TYR A 113 -4.38 -0.91 0.53
N LYS A 114 -3.26 -1.60 0.28
CA LYS A 114 -2.07 -0.95 -0.28
C LYS A 114 -2.32 -0.37 -1.68
N VAL A 115 -3.07 -1.08 -2.51
CA VAL A 115 -3.48 -0.58 -3.83
C VAL A 115 -4.38 0.65 -3.70
N ILE A 116 -5.35 0.61 -2.77
CA ILE A 116 -6.25 1.75 -2.50
C ILE A 116 -5.46 2.97 -2.03
N ASP A 117 -4.47 2.80 -1.13
CA ASP A 117 -3.62 3.89 -0.66
C ASP A 117 -2.80 4.51 -1.80
N ASN A 118 -2.19 3.69 -2.64
CA ASN A 118 -1.44 4.15 -3.81
C ASN A 118 -2.33 4.89 -4.82
N LEU A 119 -3.56 4.39 -5.08
CA LEU A 119 -4.55 5.07 -5.91
C LEU A 119 -4.95 6.43 -5.33
N LYS A 120 -5.19 6.49 -4.02
CA LYS A 120 -5.52 7.73 -3.35
C LYS A 120 -4.40 8.76 -3.50
N LYS A 121 -3.16 8.37 -3.25
CA LYS A 121 -1.99 9.23 -3.44
C LYS A 121 -1.87 9.74 -4.87
N LEU A 122 -2.05 8.87 -5.86
CA LEU A 122 -2.02 9.24 -7.28
C LEU A 122 -3.10 10.29 -7.60
N ILE A 123 -4.34 10.06 -7.16
CA ILE A 123 -5.47 10.98 -7.41
C ILE A 123 -5.27 12.33 -6.71
N GLU A 124 -4.79 12.32 -5.46
CA GLU A 124 -4.54 13.55 -4.70
C GLU A 124 -3.45 14.42 -5.34
N ASN A 125 -2.41 13.80 -5.90
CA ASN A 125 -1.31 14.50 -6.56
C ASN A 125 -1.66 14.97 -7.98
N ILE A 126 -2.32 14.13 -8.80
CA ILE A 126 -2.61 14.49 -10.19
C ILE A 126 -3.66 15.60 -10.33
N ARG A 127 -4.61 15.70 -9.41
CA ARG A 127 -5.71 16.65 -9.48
C ARG A 127 -5.25 18.11 -9.57
N PRO A 128 -4.35 18.62 -8.70
CA PRO A 128 -3.84 19.99 -8.75
C PRO A 128 -2.74 20.21 -9.79
N THR A 129 -2.21 19.13 -10.41
CA THR A 129 -1.01 19.20 -11.24
C THR A 129 -1.24 19.93 -12.55
N ASP A 130 -0.26 20.76 -12.95
CA ASP A 130 -0.29 21.51 -14.21
C ASP A 130 -0.22 20.57 -15.42
N ILE A 131 -1.02 20.88 -16.42
CA ILE A 131 -1.09 20.12 -17.68
C ILE A 131 0.24 20.11 -18.42
N SER A 132 1.07 21.14 -18.25
CA SER A 132 2.39 21.27 -18.89
C SER A 132 3.39 20.18 -18.51
N LEU A 133 3.15 19.44 -17.41
CA LEU A 133 3.98 18.30 -17.00
C LEU A 133 3.76 17.06 -17.87
N PHE A 134 2.68 16.98 -18.63
CA PHE A 134 2.31 15.84 -19.44
C PHE A 134 2.65 16.07 -20.91
N GLU A 135 3.27 15.07 -21.56
CA GLU A 135 3.72 15.13 -22.96
C GLU A 135 2.54 15.37 -23.93
N TYR A 136 1.41 14.73 -23.64
CA TYR A 136 0.16 14.86 -24.43
C TYR A 136 -0.87 15.74 -23.73
N GLY A 137 -0.44 16.60 -22.79
CA GLY A 137 -1.28 17.57 -22.12
C GLY A 137 -2.47 16.98 -21.37
N GLU A 138 -3.66 17.57 -21.58
CA GLU A 138 -4.88 17.18 -20.88
C GLU A 138 -5.34 15.76 -21.18
N GLU A 139 -5.09 15.27 -22.39
CA GLU A 139 -5.46 13.91 -22.78
C GLU A 139 -4.73 12.87 -21.94
N GLU A 140 -3.43 13.02 -21.77
CA GLU A 140 -2.63 12.13 -20.93
C GLU A 140 -3.02 12.21 -19.45
N LYS A 141 -3.22 13.43 -18.95
CA LYS A 141 -3.68 13.64 -17.58
C LYS A 141 -5.00 12.92 -17.30
N ASN A 142 -5.95 13.02 -18.23
CA ASN A 142 -7.27 12.37 -18.11
C ASN A 142 -7.23 10.85 -18.24
N LEU A 143 -6.22 10.28 -18.93
CA LEU A 143 -6.03 8.83 -18.98
C LEU A 143 -5.48 8.25 -17.67
N ILE A 144 -4.76 9.06 -16.90
CA ILE A 144 -4.19 8.64 -15.61
C ILE A 144 -5.20 8.88 -14.48
N TYR A 145 -6.00 9.94 -14.56
CA TYR A 145 -7.01 10.32 -13.55
C TYR A 145 -8.24 9.40 -13.60
#